data_4636d943ecc9dd0b68600694a30b536c
#
_entry.id   4636d943ecc9dd0b68600694a30b536c
#
_cell.length_a   1.000
_cell.length_b   1.000
_cell.length_c   1.000
_cell.angle_alpha   90.00
_cell.angle_beta   90.00
_cell.angle_gamma   90.00
#
_symmetry.space_group_name_H-M   'P 1'
#
loop_
_entity.id
_entity.type
_entity.pdbx_description
1 polymer ?
#
loop_
_entity_poly.entity_id
_entity_poly.type
_entity_poly.pdbx_seq_one_letter_code
_entity_poly.pdbx_strand_id
1 'polypeptide(L)'
;MLIGVFACLWWSSMSLLSYAQITPQGRDQTYKQASPQRFEERFKKQEFPRSQVVPVKPDNLKPVFPTAMKKVNFLLQRMVIKGSTIYGKRRFSRLFRRYLHRRINLEQVYTIAQEITNMYRNDGYILSKAVVPPQKIEGGIVQIDVIEGFVDRVVIQGQVRGPRKLLNQYRRGLLKSRPLKAKDLERYLLLVDDLPGVSVKSVLTPSKHKQGATNMTLILDNKAYGGSLGVDNRGTQFNGP
;
A
#
# COMPACT_ATOMS: atom_id res chain seq x y z
N MET A 1 58.23 80.83 11.29
CA MET A 1 59.29 80.92 10.28
C MET A 1 58.80 80.20 9.05
N LEU A 2 58.60 81.01 8.02
CA LEU A 2 58.70 80.77 6.57
C LEU A 2 57.76 79.74 5.95
N ILE A 3 56.75 80.22 5.18
CA ILE A 3 56.80 80.54 3.74
C ILE A 3 56.80 79.26 2.94
N GLY A 4 55.92 78.92 2.05
CA GLY A 4 55.31 79.65 0.98
C GLY A 4 54.52 78.75 0.05
N VAL A 5 53.73 79.41 -0.61
CA VAL A 5 53.47 79.57 -2.07
C VAL A 5 52.57 78.58 -2.80
N PHE A 6 51.46 79.13 -3.17
CA PHE A 6 50.64 78.97 -4.39
C PHE A 6 51.19 78.12 -5.54
N ALA A 7 50.29 77.32 -6.07
CA ALA A 7 50.13 77.24 -7.54
C ALA A 7 48.71 76.66 -7.88
N CYS A 8 47.91 77.50 -8.45
CA CYS A 8 46.74 77.18 -9.25
C CYS A 8 47.17 76.47 -10.52
N LEU A 9 46.48 75.40 -10.97
CA LEU A 9 46.35 75.13 -12.38
C LEU A 9 45.02 74.39 -12.67
N TRP A 10 44.27 75.07 -13.42
CA TRP A 10 43.15 74.65 -14.20
C TRP A 10 43.41 73.31 -14.95
N TRP A 11 42.52 72.39 -14.86
CA TRP A 11 42.36 71.46 -15.98
C TRP A 11 40.89 71.02 -16.16
N SER A 12 40.52 71.36 -17.33
CA SER A 12 39.32 71.18 -18.13
C SER A 12 38.62 69.84 -17.94
N SER A 13 37.29 69.97 -17.91
CA SER A 13 36.29 68.99 -18.16
C SER A 13 36.56 68.17 -19.45
N MET A 14 36.66 66.86 -19.29
CA MET A 14 36.54 65.92 -20.39
C MET A 14 35.50 64.87 -19.97
N SER A 15 34.29 65.08 -20.47
CA SER A 15 33.18 64.17 -20.41
C SER A 15 33.51 62.90 -21.21
N LEU A 16 33.93 61.86 -20.53
CA LEU A 16 34.04 60.49 -21.11
C LEU A 16 32.61 59.92 -21.18
N LEU A 17 32.03 59.91 -22.36
CA LEU A 17 30.92 59.03 -22.72
C LEU A 17 31.37 57.57 -22.48
N SER A 18 30.91 57.01 -21.35
CA SER A 18 31.07 55.58 -21.07
C SER A 18 30.12 54.82 -21.97
N TYR A 19 30.62 54.33 -23.09
CA TYR A 19 29.93 53.29 -23.88
C TYR A 19 29.84 52.07 -23.00
N ALA A 20 28.68 51.78 -22.47
CA ALA A 20 28.40 50.51 -21.84
C ALA A 20 28.46 49.43 -22.94
N GLN A 21 29.57 48.75 -23.01
CA GLN A 21 29.68 47.52 -23.78
C GLN A 21 28.77 46.49 -23.11
N ILE A 22 27.68 46.23 -23.77
CA ILE A 22 26.79 45.09 -23.42
C ILE A 22 27.56 43.84 -23.83
N THR A 23 28.24 43.25 -22.82
CA THR A 23 28.94 41.99 -22.99
C THR A 23 27.93 40.87 -23.28
N PRO A 24 28.20 39.91 -24.16
CA PRO A 24 27.30 38.81 -24.51
C PRO A 24 26.91 37.89 -23.38
N GLN A 25 27.57 37.98 -22.22
CA GLN A 25 27.33 37.16 -21.04
C GLN A 25 25.95 37.39 -20.39
N GLY A 26 25.30 38.52 -20.59
CA GLY A 26 23.96 38.78 -20.05
C GLY A 26 22.84 38.02 -20.76
N ARG A 27 23.04 37.64 -22.03
CA ARG A 27 22.03 36.91 -22.78
C ARG A 27 21.92 35.43 -22.39
N ASP A 28 23.04 34.80 -22.07
CA ASP A 28 23.05 33.37 -21.70
C ASP A 28 22.38 33.09 -20.36
N GLN A 29 22.39 34.05 -19.43
CA GLN A 29 21.69 33.87 -18.17
C GLN A 29 20.16 33.96 -18.29
N THR A 30 19.68 34.78 -19.23
CA THR A 30 18.24 34.93 -19.45
C THR A 30 17.64 33.69 -20.11
N TYR A 31 18.37 33.05 -21.04
CA TYR A 31 17.93 31.80 -21.66
C TYR A 31 17.99 30.61 -20.73
N LYS A 32 18.99 30.55 -19.82
CA LYS A 32 19.07 29.51 -18.78
C LYS A 32 17.94 29.63 -17.76
N GLN A 33 17.41 30.82 -17.54
CA GLN A 33 16.26 31.03 -16.64
C GLN A 33 14.92 30.60 -17.24
N ALA A 34 14.82 30.56 -18.59
CA ALA A 34 13.62 30.17 -19.32
C ALA A 34 13.63 28.72 -19.84
N SER A 35 14.63 27.90 -19.43
CA SER A 35 14.69 26.51 -19.89
C SER A 35 13.54 25.67 -19.36
N PRO A 36 12.87 24.86 -20.21
CA PRO A 36 11.76 23.99 -19.81
C PRO A 36 12.13 23.03 -18.68
N GLN A 37 13.39 22.62 -18.59
CA GLN A 37 13.90 21.72 -17.56
C GLN A 37 13.76 22.25 -16.13
N ARG A 38 13.82 23.57 -15.92
CA ARG A 38 13.60 24.20 -14.62
C ARG A 38 12.12 24.15 -14.20
N PHE A 39 11.23 24.10 -15.18
CA PHE A 39 9.79 23.91 -14.93
C PHE A 39 9.50 22.48 -14.52
N GLU A 40 10.12 21.49 -15.16
CA GLU A 40 9.98 20.09 -14.79
C GLU A 40 10.55 19.79 -13.40
N GLU A 41 11.65 20.43 -13.00
CA GLU A 41 12.21 20.28 -11.65
C GLU A 41 11.32 20.89 -10.56
N ARG A 42 10.63 22.00 -10.83
CA ARG A 42 9.66 22.60 -9.89
C ARG A 42 8.39 21.78 -9.76
N PHE A 43 8.03 21.05 -10.80
CA PHE A 43 6.86 20.16 -10.82
C PHE A 43 7.23 18.69 -10.61
N LYS A 44 8.49 18.37 -10.31
CA LYS A 44 8.79 17.10 -9.66
C LYS A 44 7.90 17.06 -8.43
N LYS A 45 6.77 16.38 -8.59
CA LYS A 45 5.84 16.03 -7.51
C LYS A 45 6.71 15.67 -6.33
N GLN A 46 6.70 16.49 -5.27
CA GLN A 46 7.26 16.03 -4.00
C GLN A 46 6.56 14.70 -3.74
N GLU A 47 7.27 13.62 -3.99
CA GLU A 47 6.81 12.31 -3.59
C GLU A 47 6.83 12.35 -2.08
N PHE A 48 5.70 12.79 -1.51
CA PHE A 48 5.45 12.54 -0.11
C PHE A 48 5.69 11.05 0.08
N PRO A 49 6.49 10.65 1.08
CA PRO A 49 6.71 9.24 1.34
C PRO A 49 5.34 8.61 1.49
N ARG A 50 4.90 7.93 0.44
CA ARG A 50 3.68 7.14 0.47
C ARG A 50 3.86 6.21 1.64
N SER A 51 2.93 6.27 2.58
CA SER A 51 2.86 5.28 3.64
C SER A 51 3.10 3.93 2.97
N GLN A 52 4.23 3.31 3.28
CA GLN A 52 4.55 2.02 2.70
C GLN A 52 3.53 1.05 3.29
N VAL A 53 2.40 0.92 2.61
CA VAL A 53 1.58 -0.26 2.76
C VAL A 53 2.48 -1.39 2.25
N VAL A 54 3.23 -1.97 3.17
CA VAL A 54 4.06 -3.14 2.87
C VAL A 54 3.09 -4.17 2.34
N PRO A 55 3.16 -4.51 1.03
CA PRO A 55 2.32 -5.58 0.52
C PRO A 55 2.68 -6.80 1.36
N VAL A 56 1.70 -7.31 2.10
CA VAL A 56 1.87 -8.56 2.85
C VAL A 56 2.09 -9.63 1.80
N LYS A 57 3.36 -9.84 1.46
CA LYS A 57 3.75 -10.99 0.65
C LYS A 57 3.35 -12.20 1.47
N PRO A 58 2.46 -13.07 0.98
CA PRO A 58 2.10 -14.25 1.73
C PRO A 58 3.38 -15.08 1.89
N ASP A 59 3.89 -15.14 3.13
CA ASP A 59 4.94 -16.07 3.47
C ASP A 59 4.43 -17.48 3.20
N ASN A 60 4.95 -18.11 2.16
CA ASN A 60 4.74 -19.52 1.88
C ASN A 60 5.59 -20.33 2.88
N LEU A 61 5.25 -20.22 4.16
CA LEU A 61 5.85 -21.02 5.21
C LEU A 61 5.50 -22.48 4.92
N LYS A 62 6.52 -23.28 4.59
CA LYS A 62 6.36 -24.72 4.53
C LYS A 62 6.07 -25.20 5.96
N PRO A 63 4.91 -25.81 6.21
CA PRO A 63 4.58 -26.25 7.54
C PRO A 63 5.57 -27.34 7.98
N VAL A 64 6.18 -27.16 9.15
CA VAL A 64 6.98 -28.18 9.79
C VAL A 64 6.03 -29.12 10.54
N PHE A 65 5.89 -30.36 10.07
CA PHE A 65 4.99 -31.33 10.68
C PHE A 65 5.74 -32.21 11.69
N PRO A 66 5.16 -32.53 12.86
CA PRO A 66 5.71 -33.48 13.77
C PRO A 66 5.88 -34.86 13.10
N THR A 67 6.98 -35.54 13.41
CA THR A 67 7.32 -36.87 12.82
C THR A 67 6.21 -37.92 13.07
N ALA A 68 5.44 -37.79 14.14
CA ALA A 68 4.28 -38.64 14.43
C ALA A 68 3.21 -38.67 13.34
N MET A 69 3.04 -37.59 12.60
CA MET A 69 2.03 -37.49 11.53
C MET A 69 2.37 -38.37 10.31
N LYS A 70 3.64 -38.73 10.13
CA LYS A 70 4.09 -39.62 9.03
C LYS A 70 3.70 -41.09 9.25
N LYS A 71 3.43 -41.48 10.51
CA LYS A 71 3.15 -42.89 10.87
C LYS A 71 1.72 -43.33 10.61
N VAL A 72 0.76 -42.41 10.49
CA VAL A 72 -0.66 -42.75 10.26
C VAL A 72 -0.93 -42.82 8.77
N ASN A 73 -1.00 -44.05 8.24
CA ASN A 73 -1.30 -44.31 6.83
C ASN A 73 -2.73 -44.87 6.67
N PHE A 74 -3.47 -44.37 5.71
CA PHE A 74 -4.81 -44.84 5.36
C PHE A 74 -5.06 -44.72 3.86
N LEU A 75 -6.05 -45.49 3.35
CA LEU A 75 -6.48 -45.42 1.97
C LEU A 75 -7.48 -44.27 1.81
N LEU A 76 -7.13 -43.23 1.04
CA LEU A 76 -8.06 -42.10 0.80
C LEU A 76 -9.14 -42.50 -0.22
N GLN A 77 -10.38 -42.62 0.23
CA GLN A 77 -11.53 -42.88 -0.62
C GLN A 77 -12.19 -41.59 -1.10
N ARG A 78 -12.35 -40.64 -0.20
CA ARG A 78 -13.05 -39.38 -0.50
C ARG A 78 -12.51 -38.25 0.34
N MET A 79 -12.48 -37.04 -0.26
CA MET A 79 -12.20 -35.80 0.45
C MET A 79 -13.40 -34.88 0.41
N VAL A 80 -13.79 -34.37 1.57
CA VAL A 80 -14.93 -33.45 1.72
C VAL A 80 -14.39 -32.11 2.13
N ILE A 81 -14.68 -31.07 1.34
CA ILE A 81 -14.30 -29.70 1.64
C ILE A 81 -15.54 -28.92 1.98
N LYS A 82 -15.57 -28.31 3.17
CA LYS A 82 -16.67 -27.51 3.68
C LYS A 82 -16.27 -26.04 3.88
N GLY A 83 -17.23 -25.12 3.95
CA GLY A 83 -17.02 -23.74 4.31
C GLY A 83 -16.54 -22.80 3.18
N SER A 84 -16.40 -23.32 1.95
CA SER A 84 -16.07 -22.47 0.79
C SER A 84 -17.33 -21.94 0.13
N THR A 85 -17.39 -20.59 -0.03
CA THR A 85 -18.45 -19.91 -0.79
C THR A 85 -17.94 -19.42 -2.14
N ILE A 86 -16.63 -19.24 -2.29
CA ILE A 86 -16.00 -18.68 -3.50
C ILE A 86 -15.73 -19.74 -4.55
N TYR A 87 -15.31 -20.94 -4.13
CA TYR A 87 -14.89 -21.97 -5.06
C TYR A 87 -15.82 -23.20 -5.03
N GLY A 88 -16.15 -23.66 -6.22
CA GLY A 88 -16.88 -24.92 -6.39
C GLY A 88 -15.98 -26.16 -6.24
N LYS A 89 -16.62 -27.32 -6.05
CA LYS A 89 -15.97 -28.62 -5.86
C LYS A 89 -14.91 -28.96 -6.93
N ARG A 90 -15.13 -28.56 -8.19
CA ARG A 90 -14.21 -28.82 -9.31
C ARG A 90 -12.85 -28.17 -9.14
N ARG A 91 -12.78 -26.98 -8.51
CA ARG A 91 -11.51 -26.28 -8.28
C ARG A 91 -10.65 -27.00 -7.26
N PHE A 92 -11.25 -27.48 -6.19
CA PHE A 92 -10.57 -28.25 -5.16
C PHE A 92 -10.15 -29.65 -5.63
N SER A 93 -10.99 -30.34 -6.43
CA SER A 93 -10.68 -31.68 -6.88
C SER A 93 -9.35 -31.78 -7.64
N ARG A 94 -8.93 -30.71 -8.32
CA ARG A 94 -7.63 -30.68 -9.01
C ARG A 94 -6.45 -30.82 -8.05
N LEU A 95 -6.58 -30.37 -6.81
CA LEU A 95 -5.50 -30.39 -5.82
C LEU A 95 -5.31 -31.79 -5.21
N PHE A 96 -6.42 -32.51 -4.97
CA PHE A 96 -6.35 -33.80 -4.28
C PHE A 96 -6.65 -35.02 -5.15
N ARG A 97 -7.06 -34.85 -6.43
CA ARG A 97 -7.40 -35.96 -7.33
C ARG A 97 -6.29 -37.00 -7.44
N ARG A 98 -5.03 -36.59 -7.43
CA ARG A 98 -3.86 -37.47 -7.52
C ARG A 98 -3.69 -38.38 -6.29
N TYR A 99 -4.35 -38.07 -5.18
CA TYR A 99 -4.27 -38.81 -3.92
C TYR A 99 -5.45 -39.77 -3.72
N LEU A 100 -6.53 -39.66 -4.51
CA LEU A 100 -7.68 -40.53 -4.40
C LEU A 100 -7.30 -41.98 -4.71
N HIS A 101 -7.87 -42.92 -3.96
CA HIS A 101 -7.65 -44.37 -4.06
C HIS A 101 -6.19 -44.78 -3.84
N ARG A 102 -5.43 -43.95 -3.12
CA ARG A 102 -4.03 -44.26 -2.74
C ARG A 102 -3.87 -44.24 -1.23
N ARG A 103 -2.86 -44.98 -0.76
CA ARG A 103 -2.44 -44.87 0.62
C ARG A 103 -1.73 -43.55 0.81
N ILE A 104 -2.24 -42.74 1.73
CA ILE A 104 -1.68 -41.44 2.09
C ILE A 104 -1.44 -41.39 3.58
N ASN A 105 -0.60 -40.47 4.00
CA ASN A 105 -0.38 -40.15 5.39
C ASN A 105 -1.02 -38.82 5.78
N LEU A 106 -1.04 -38.52 7.06
CA LEU A 106 -1.66 -37.29 7.58
C LEU A 106 -0.90 -36.05 7.09
N GLU A 107 0.40 -36.13 6.90
CA GLU A 107 1.22 -35.04 6.33
C GLU A 107 0.72 -34.61 4.95
N GLN A 108 0.36 -35.57 4.10
CA GLN A 108 -0.18 -35.28 2.77
C GLN A 108 -1.55 -34.58 2.85
N VAL A 109 -2.39 -34.92 3.84
CA VAL A 109 -3.66 -34.20 4.08
C VAL A 109 -3.41 -32.74 4.45
N TYR A 110 -2.47 -32.48 5.33
CA TYR A 110 -2.10 -31.11 5.70
C TYR A 110 -1.47 -30.35 4.54
N THR A 111 -0.69 -31.02 3.69
CA THR A 111 -0.14 -30.45 2.46
C THR A 111 -1.26 -29.98 1.53
N ILE A 112 -2.31 -30.81 1.34
CA ILE A 112 -3.47 -30.42 0.55
C ILE A 112 -4.20 -29.22 1.17
N ALA A 113 -4.38 -29.20 2.49
CA ALA A 113 -4.97 -28.03 3.17
C ALA A 113 -4.14 -26.76 2.97
N GLN A 114 -2.80 -26.89 2.98
CA GLN A 114 -1.92 -25.77 2.69
C GLN A 114 -1.99 -25.34 1.22
N GLU A 115 -2.08 -26.26 0.27
CA GLU A 115 -2.29 -25.94 -1.15
C GLU A 115 -3.61 -25.17 -1.35
N ILE A 116 -4.68 -25.57 -0.64
CA ILE A 116 -5.96 -24.83 -0.65
C ILE A 116 -5.77 -23.43 -0.06
N THR A 117 -5.07 -23.30 1.05
CA THR A 117 -4.79 -21.99 1.67
C THR A 117 -4.02 -21.08 0.71
N ASN A 118 -2.99 -21.62 0.06
CA ASN A 118 -2.17 -20.90 -0.90
C ASN A 118 -3.00 -20.46 -2.13
N MET A 119 -3.93 -21.31 -2.60
CA MET A 119 -4.85 -20.95 -3.68
C MET A 119 -5.70 -19.73 -3.30
N TYR A 120 -6.26 -19.69 -2.09
CA TYR A 120 -7.02 -18.53 -1.60
C TYR A 120 -6.15 -17.28 -1.52
N ARG A 121 -4.93 -17.39 -0.97
CA ARG A 121 -4.00 -16.27 -0.84
C ARG A 121 -3.56 -15.71 -2.18
N ASN A 122 -3.27 -16.58 -3.14
CA ASN A 122 -2.87 -16.17 -4.49
C ASN A 122 -3.98 -15.43 -5.23
N ASP A 123 -5.25 -15.80 -4.95
CA ASP A 123 -6.42 -15.11 -5.50
C ASP A 123 -6.81 -13.86 -4.66
N GLY A 124 -5.97 -13.48 -3.67
CA GLY A 124 -6.11 -12.27 -2.88
C GLY A 124 -6.93 -12.40 -1.59
N TYR A 125 -7.40 -13.59 -1.22
CA TYR A 125 -8.16 -13.81 0.02
C TYR A 125 -7.22 -14.07 1.21
N ILE A 126 -6.51 -13.03 1.65
CA ILE A 126 -5.37 -13.11 2.59
C ILE A 126 -5.73 -13.62 4.00
N LEU A 127 -6.98 -13.46 4.42
CA LEU A 127 -7.47 -13.91 5.74
C LEU A 127 -8.04 -15.32 5.71
N SER A 128 -8.19 -15.92 4.51
CA SER A 128 -8.79 -17.25 4.36
C SER A 128 -7.74 -18.35 4.51
N LYS A 129 -8.14 -19.44 5.14
CA LYS A 129 -7.28 -20.61 5.37
C LYS A 129 -8.08 -21.90 5.35
N ALA A 130 -7.46 -22.99 4.96
CA ALA A 130 -7.98 -24.34 5.10
C ALA A 130 -7.37 -25.00 6.34
N VAL A 131 -8.18 -25.69 7.11
CA VAL A 131 -7.77 -26.41 8.31
C VAL A 131 -8.27 -27.83 8.27
N VAL A 132 -7.51 -28.76 8.85
CA VAL A 132 -7.95 -30.14 9.06
C VAL A 132 -8.52 -30.21 10.47
N PRO A 133 -9.85 -30.36 10.65
CA PRO A 133 -10.42 -30.46 11.97
C PRO A 133 -10.04 -31.78 12.64
N PRO A 134 -10.07 -31.88 13.97
CA PRO A 134 -9.97 -33.15 14.67
C PRO A 134 -11.06 -34.10 14.17
N GLN A 135 -10.69 -35.26 13.64
CA GLN A 135 -11.62 -36.20 13.05
C GLN A 135 -11.12 -37.64 13.15
N LYS A 136 -12.05 -38.59 13.20
CA LYS A 136 -11.76 -40.00 12.98
C LYS A 136 -11.84 -40.30 11.49
N ILE A 137 -10.80 -40.89 10.91
CA ILE A 137 -10.76 -41.24 9.51
C ILE A 137 -11.35 -42.64 9.36
N GLU A 138 -12.67 -42.71 9.18
CA GLU A 138 -13.39 -43.95 8.96
C GLU A 138 -13.71 -44.09 7.48
N GLY A 139 -13.50 -45.31 6.92
CA GLY A 139 -13.73 -45.55 5.50
C GLY A 139 -12.93 -44.69 4.53
N GLY A 140 -11.77 -44.16 4.99
CA GLY A 140 -10.93 -43.33 4.13
C GLY A 140 -11.53 -41.97 3.73
N ILE A 141 -12.46 -41.45 4.50
CA ILE A 141 -13.09 -40.14 4.25
C ILE A 141 -12.39 -39.10 5.11
N VAL A 142 -11.85 -38.05 4.45
CA VAL A 142 -11.18 -36.93 5.11
C VAL A 142 -11.95 -35.65 4.86
N GLN A 143 -12.15 -34.86 5.92
CA GLN A 143 -12.76 -33.53 5.85
C GLN A 143 -11.69 -32.46 5.99
N ILE A 144 -11.78 -31.41 5.16
CA ILE A 144 -11.02 -30.17 5.28
C ILE A 144 -12.02 -29.03 5.35
N ASP A 145 -11.87 -28.18 6.36
CA ASP A 145 -12.72 -27.01 6.55
C ASP A 145 -12.00 -25.76 6.05
N VAL A 146 -12.63 -25.06 5.14
CA VAL A 146 -12.19 -23.76 4.65
C VAL A 146 -12.84 -22.68 5.51
N ILE A 147 -12.00 -21.87 6.12
CA ILE A 147 -12.41 -20.72 6.91
C ILE A 147 -12.17 -19.49 6.05
N GLU A 148 -13.23 -18.97 5.45
CA GLU A 148 -13.17 -17.74 4.68
C GLU A 148 -13.14 -16.52 5.63
N GLY A 149 -12.01 -15.81 5.62
CA GLY A 149 -11.79 -14.71 6.54
C GLY A 149 -12.45 -13.41 6.07
N PHE A 150 -13.04 -12.67 7.01
CA PHE A 150 -13.69 -11.38 6.76
C PHE A 150 -13.49 -10.41 7.92
N VAL A 151 -13.70 -9.11 7.67
CA VAL A 151 -13.71 -8.10 8.73
C VAL A 151 -15.10 -8.02 9.33
N ASP A 152 -15.21 -8.30 10.65
CA ASP A 152 -16.48 -8.24 11.38
C ASP A 152 -16.69 -6.86 12.00
N ARG A 153 -15.62 -6.23 12.50
CA ARG A 153 -15.68 -4.92 13.15
C ARG A 153 -14.50 -4.06 12.72
N VAL A 154 -14.77 -2.79 12.44
CA VAL A 154 -13.74 -1.76 12.22
C VAL A 154 -13.88 -0.70 13.30
N VAL A 155 -12.83 -0.55 14.12
CA VAL A 155 -12.71 0.47 15.15
C VAL A 155 -11.77 1.55 14.64
N ILE A 156 -12.17 2.82 14.78
CA ILE A 156 -11.36 3.96 14.43
C ILE A 156 -10.85 4.58 15.71
N GLN A 157 -9.53 4.67 15.87
CA GLN A 157 -8.84 5.30 16.98
C GLN A 157 -8.09 6.54 16.49
N GLY A 158 -8.00 7.55 17.35
CA GLY A 158 -7.36 8.82 17.04
C GLY A 158 -8.37 9.95 16.82
N GLN A 159 -7.85 11.18 16.92
CA GLN A 159 -8.65 12.39 16.67
C GLN A 159 -8.26 12.93 15.30
N VAL A 160 -9.17 12.84 14.34
CA VAL A 160 -8.97 13.38 13.00
C VAL A 160 -9.93 14.54 12.79
N ARG A 161 -9.39 15.69 12.45
CA ARG A 161 -10.13 16.83 11.92
C ARG A 161 -10.44 16.56 10.44
N GLY A 162 -11.42 15.69 10.16
CA GLY A 162 -11.68 15.28 8.77
C GLY A 162 -13.12 14.85 8.53
N PRO A 163 -13.45 14.46 7.30
CA PRO A 163 -14.82 14.13 6.88
C PRO A 163 -15.26 12.77 7.46
N ARG A 164 -15.81 12.78 8.67
CA ARG A 164 -16.32 11.58 9.37
C ARG A 164 -17.32 10.77 8.54
N LYS A 165 -18.09 11.43 7.68
CA LYS A 165 -19.04 10.76 6.76
C LYS A 165 -18.31 9.83 5.79
N LEU A 166 -17.20 10.29 5.22
CA LEU A 166 -16.39 9.55 4.26
C LEU A 166 -15.68 8.35 4.92
N LEU A 167 -15.09 8.55 6.10
CA LEU A 167 -14.50 7.47 6.89
C LEU A 167 -15.52 6.36 7.20
N ASN A 168 -16.75 6.75 7.56
CA ASN A 168 -17.82 5.79 7.80
C ASN A 168 -18.26 5.06 6.54
N GLN A 169 -18.20 5.71 5.38
CA GLN A 169 -18.48 5.09 4.08
C GLN A 169 -17.40 4.04 3.75
N TYR A 170 -16.13 4.35 3.93
CA TYR A 170 -15.03 3.42 3.71
C TYR A 170 -15.09 2.23 4.67
N ARG A 171 -15.38 2.48 5.94
CA ARG A 171 -15.64 1.43 6.93
C ARG A 171 -16.74 0.47 6.48
N ARG A 172 -17.87 0.98 5.98
CA ARG A 172 -18.97 0.16 5.46
C ARG A 172 -18.55 -0.65 4.24
N GLY A 173 -17.72 -0.09 3.38
CA GLY A 173 -17.17 -0.78 2.23
C GLY A 173 -16.33 -2.00 2.60
N LEU A 174 -15.43 -1.84 3.60
CA LEU A 174 -14.62 -2.94 4.13
C LEU A 174 -15.48 -4.08 4.71
N LEU A 175 -16.52 -3.73 5.48
CA LEU A 175 -17.42 -4.70 6.11
C LEU A 175 -18.26 -5.50 5.10
N LYS A 176 -18.43 -4.99 3.88
CA LYS A 176 -19.15 -5.69 2.79
C LYS A 176 -18.29 -6.72 2.07
N SER A 177 -16.95 -6.60 2.11
CA SER A 177 -16.04 -7.55 1.45
C SER A 177 -15.97 -8.85 2.27
N ARG A 178 -16.77 -9.85 1.87
CA ARG A 178 -16.87 -11.15 2.55
C ARG A 178 -16.84 -12.29 1.53
N PRO A 179 -15.76 -13.08 1.52
CA PRO A 179 -14.51 -12.95 2.28
C PRO A 179 -13.67 -11.74 1.84
N LEU A 180 -12.80 -11.28 2.74
CA LEU A 180 -11.97 -10.09 2.50
C LEU A 180 -10.94 -10.34 1.40
N LYS A 181 -10.94 -9.46 0.40
CA LYS A 181 -9.87 -9.37 -0.60
C LYS A 181 -8.81 -8.36 -0.18
N ALA A 182 -7.53 -8.69 -0.37
CA ALA A 182 -6.41 -7.78 -0.15
C ALA A 182 -6.59 -6.45 -0.92
N LYS A 183 -7.05 -6.55 -2.16
CA LYS A 183 -7.32 -5.41 -3.05
C LYS A 183 -8.34 -4.42 -2.48
N ASP A 184 -9.40 -4.95 -1.83
CA ASP A 184 -10.41 -4.11 -1.20
C ASP A 184 -9.84 -3.45 0.06
N LEU A 185 -9.07 -4.19 0.87
CA LEU A 185 -8.39 -3.66 2.04
C LEU A 185 -7.43 -2.53 1.65
N GLU A 186 -6.55 -2.78 0.71
CA GLU A 186 -5.57 -1.81 0.20
C GLU A 186 -6.28 -0.55 -0.33
N ARG A 187 -7.29 -0.72 -1.17
CA ARG A 187 -8.07 0.38 -1.72
C ARG A 187 -8.64 1.28 -0.64
N TYR A 188 -9.27 0.71 0.40
CA TYR A 188 -9.88 1.52 1.46
C TYR A 188 -8.84 2.16 2.37
N LEU A 189 -7.71 1.51 2.62
CA LEU A 189 -6.61 2.11 3.36
C LEU A 189 -6.01 3.29 2.62
N LEU A 190 -5.76 3.15 1.31
CA LEU A 190 -5.25 4.25 0.47
C LEU A 190 -6.24 5.42 0.43
N LEU A 191 -7.54 5.16 0.28
CA LEU A 191 -8.56 6.20 0.31
C LEU A 191 -8.61 6.96 1.65
N VAL A 192 -8.28 6.31 2.76
CA VAL A 192 -8.18 6.97 4.07
C VAL A 192 -6.87 7.77 4.17
N ASP A 193 -5.76 7.23 3.66
CA ASP A 193 -4.45 7.91 3.70
C ASP A 193 -4.38 9.13 2.77
N ASP A 194 -5.19 9.15 1.71
CA ASP A 194 -5.33 10.29 0.79
C ASP A 194 -6.15 11.45 1.38
N LEU A 195 -6.78 11.27 2.56
CA LEU A 195 -7.50 12.35 3.21
C LEU A 195 -6.53 13.42 3.72
N PRO A 196 -6.83 14.72 3.48
CA PRO A 196 -5.97 15.80 3.93
C PRO A 196 -5.73 15.76 5.45
N GLY A 197 -4.47 15.81 5.87
CA GLY A 197 -4.10 15.82 7.28
C GLY A 197 -4.27 14.50 8.02
N VAL A 198 -4.44 13.39 7.31
CA VAL A 198 -4.60 12.05 7.90
C VAL A 198 -3.47 11.13 7.48
N SER A 199 -2.97 10.37 8.44
CA SER A 199 -2.14 9.20 8.22
C SER A 199 -2.82 7.99 8.85
N VAL A 200 -2.84 6.86 8.17
CA VAL A 200 -3.53 5.66 8.64
C VAL A 200 -2.57 4.50 8.86
N LYS A 201 -2.73 3.85 10.02
CA LYS A 201 -2.15 2.54 10.30
C LYS A 201 -3.29 1.58 10.60
N SER A 202 -3.17 0.33 10.15
CA SER A 202 -4.18 -0.68 10.40
C SER A 202 -3.62 -1.86 11.16
N VAL A 203 -4.38 -2.33 12.15
CA VAL A 203 -4.07 -3.54 12.92
C VAL A 203 -5.23 -4.50 12.77
N LEU A 204 -4.93 -5.74 12.38
CA LEU A 204 -5.89 -6.83 12.25
C LEU A 204 -5.72 -7.80 13.41
N THR A 205 -6.80 -8.02 14.16
CA THR A 205 -6.81 -8.93 15.32
C THR A 205 -7.89 -9.99 15.11
N PRO A 206 -7.58 -11.30 15.20
CA PRO A 206 -8.60 -12.35 15.12
C PRO A 206 -9.69 -12.16 16.15
N SER A 207 -10.94 -12.38 15.75
CA SER A 207 -12.08 -12.37 16.68
C SER A 207 -12.09 -13.64 17.52
N LYS A 208 -12.38 -13.49 18.83
CA LYS A 208 -12.53 -14.65 19.73
C LYS A 208 -13.93 -15.30 19.65
N HIS A 209 -14.89 -14.62 19.05
CA HIS A 209 -16.31 -15.02 19.11
C HIS A 209 -16.82 -15.66 17.82
N LYS A 210 -16.21 -15.37 16.69
CA LYS A 210 -16.65 -15.86 15.38
C LYS A 210 -15.49 -16.41 14.60
N GLN A 211 -15.62 -17.62 14.09
CA GLN A 211 -14.61 -18.25 13.24
C GLN A 211 -14.47 -17.50 11.90
N GLY A 212 -13.25 -17.22 11.49
CA GLY A 212 -12.95 -16.44 10.29
C GLY A 212 -13.12 -14.93 10.42
N ALA A 213 -13.75 -14.46 11.51
CA ALA A 213 -13.92 -13.04 11.75
C ALA A 213 -12.62 -12.39 12.25
N THR A 214 -12.35 -11.18 11.76
CA THR A 214 -11.21 -10.36 12.16
C THR A 214 -11.70 -8.98 12.54
N ASN A 215 -11.24 -8.46 13.68
CA ASN A 215 -11.45 -7.07 14.07
C ASN A 215 -10.31 -6.23 13.50
N MET A 216 -10.66 -5.10 12.91
CA MET A 216 -9.70 -4.16 12.36
C MET A 216 -9.70 -2.87 13.17
N THR A 217 -8.54 -2.44 13.62
CA THR A 217 -8.35 -1.13 14.24
C THR A 217 -7.61 -0.23 13.26
N LEU A 218 -8.24 0.89 12.89
CA LEU A 218 -7.62 1.96 12.12
C LEU A 218 -7.13 3.02 13.11
N ILE A 219 -5.81 3.17 13.19
CA ILE A 219 -5.16 4.19 13.99
C ILE A 219 -4.91 5.36 13.05
N LEU A 220 -5.56 6.49 13.34
CA LEU A 220 -5.48 7.70 12.56
C LEU A 220 -4.62 8.73 13.29
N ASP A 221 -3.53 9.13 12.67
CA ASP A 221 -2.63 10.17 13.16
C ASP A 221 -2.82 11.44 12.31
N ASN A 222 -2.68 12.61 12.94
CA ASN A 222 -2.68 13.88 12.22
C ASN A 222 -1.34 14.06 11.51
N LYS A 223 -1.37 14.22 10.18
CA LYS A 223 -0.22 14.71 9.43
C LYS A 223 -0.04 16.20 9.71
N ALA A 224 1.20 16.64 9.94
CA ALA A 224 1.50 18.06 10.00
C ALA A 224 1.02 18.77 8.72
N TYR A 225 0.53 20.01 8.87
CA TYR A 225 0.01 20.79 7.74
C TYR A 225 1.08 20.89 6.64
N GLY A 226 0.75 20.44 5.45
CA GLY A 226 1.51 20.67 4.23
C GLY A 226 0.67 21.57 3.33
N GLY A 227 1.19 22.73 2.97
CA GLY A 227 0.59 23.63 2.00
C GLY A 227 1.65 24.07 1.00
N SER A 228 1.32 24.13 -0.28
CA SER A 228 2.14 24.78 -1.30
C SER A 228 1.37 25.97 -1.85
N LEU A 229 1.97 27.17 -1.77
CA LEU A 229 1.49 28.36 -2.45
C LEU A 229 2.35 28.54 -3.69
N GLY A 230 1.78 28.43 -4.88
CA GLY A 230 2.43 28.69 -6.14
C GLY A 230 1.81 29.92 -6.79
N VAL A 231 2.63 30.94 -7.09
CA VAL A 231 2.21 32.05 -7.97
C VAL A 231 2.84 31.78 -9.32
N ASP A 232 2.01 31.62 -10.33
CA ASP A 232 2.44 31.37 -11.69
C ASP A 232 2.04 32.55 -12.59
N ASN A 233 3.02 33.19 -13.21
CA ASN A 233 2.78 34.17 -14.26
C ASN A 233 2.91 33.48 -15.61
N ARG A 234 1.89 32.71 -16.01
CA ARG A 234 1.79 32.08 -17.34
C ARG A 234 1.18 33.01 -18.38
N GLY A 235 0.93 34.27 -18.03
CA GLY A 235 0.51 35.28 -18.98
C GLY A 235 1.56 35.45 -20.08
N THR A 236 1.25 35.01 -21.31
CA THR A 236 2.02 35.39 -22.49
C THR A 236 1.61 36.81 -22.89
N GLN A 237 2.53 37.51 -23.56
CA GLN A 237 2.31 38.87 -24.07
C GLN A 237 1.06 39.00 -24.94
N PHE A 238 0.50 37.87 -25.41
CA PHE A 238 -0.71 37.82 -26.25
C PHE A 238 -2.00 37.50 -25.50
N ASN A 239 -1.90 36.97 -24.25
CA ASN A 239 -3.08 36.58 -23.46
C ASN A 239 -3.28 37.47 -22.22
N GLY A 240 -2.73 38.69 -22.21
CA GLY A 240 -2.92 39.72 -21.17
C GLY A 240 -3.08 39.27 -19.72
N PRO A 241 -2.96 40.14 -18.75
CA PRO A 241 -3.35 39.79 -17.39
C PRO A 241 -4.87 39.61 -17.29
#